data_4d9ce8062a73de4cd342b798843055a4
#
_entry.id   4d9ce8062a73de4cd342b798843055a4
#
_cell.length_a   1.000
_cell.length_b   1.000
_cell.length_c   1.000
_cell.angle_alpha   90.00
_cell.angle_beta   90.00
_cell.angle_gamma   90.00
#
_symmetry.space_group_name_H-M   'P 1'
#
loop_
_entity.id
_entity.type
_entity.pdbx_description
1 polymer ?
#
loop_
_entity_poly.entity_id
_entity_poly.type
_entity_poly.pdbx_seq_one_letter_code
_entity_poly.pdbx_strand_id
1 'polypeptide(L)' 'MESYKNLTGRSGVISYEIGFYFIIIQFYTGAIYLYTNQNSGKDNIERLKLLARQGYDL' A
#
# COMPACT_ATOMS: atom_id res chain seq x y z
N MET A 1 -9.93 5.94 2.58
CA MET A 1 -8.64 5.52 1.97
C MET A 1 -8.13 6.61 1.05
N GLU A 2 -6.82 6.74 0.98
CA GLU A 2 -6.21 7.73 0.09
C GLU A 2 -5.97 7.15 -1.29
N SER A 3 -6.09 7.98 -2.32
CA SER A 3 -5.81 7.56 -3.68
C SER A 3 -4.32 7.35 -3.90
N TYR A 4 -3.95 6.23 -4.52
CA TYR A 4 -2.57 5.94 -4.88
C TYR A 4 -2.23 6.68 -6.17
N LYS A 5 -1.12 7.42 -6.18
CA LYS A 5 -0.74 8.25 -7.33
C LYS A 5 -0.36 7.42 -8.57
N ASN A 6 0.22 6.25 -8.36
CA ASN A 6 0.59 5.33 -9.44
C ASN A 6 1.43 6.02 -10.51
N LEU A 7 2.52 6.65 -10.09
CA LEU A 7 3.34 7.48 -10.98
C LEU A 7 3.97 6.70 -12.14
N THR A 8 4.22 5.40 -11.94
CA THR A 8 4.75 4.54 -13.01
C THR A 8 3.67 4.10 -13.98
N GLY A 9 2.39 4.18 -13.60
CA GLY A 9 1.28 3.74 -14.42
C GLY A 9 1.14 2.23 -14.55
N ARG A 10 1.94 1.45 -13.83
CA ARG A 10 1.98 -0.01 -13.95
C ARG A 10 1.38 -0.76 -12.77
N SER A 11 1.13 -0.06 -11.68
CA SER A 11 0.56 -0.68 -10.49
C SER A 11 -0.93 -0.89 -10.66
N GLY A 12 -1.44 -2.02 -10.17
CA GLY A 12 -2.87 -2.27 -10.09
C GLY A 12 -3.52 -1.65 -8.86
N VAL A 13 -2.76 -0.93 -8.04
CA VAL A 13 -3.24 -0.31 -6.82
C VAL A 13 -3.97 0.99 -7.15
N ILE A 14 -5.17 1.17 -6.57
CA ILE A 14 -5.93 2.41 -6.75
C ILE A 14 -5.99 3.24 -5.47
N SER A 15 -5.92 2.62 -4.30
CA SER A 15 -5.98 3.36 -3.04
C SER A 15 -5.30 2.57 -1.94
N TYR A 16 -5.01 3.26 -0.85
CA TYR A 16 -4.37 2.66 0.33
C TYR A 16 -4.81 3.38 1.58
N GLU A 17 -4.65 2.71 2.73
CA GLU A 17 -4.87 3.32 4.04
C GLU A 17 -3.75 2.90 4.98
N ILE A 18 -3.13 3.88 5.63
CA ILE A 18 -2.01 3.64 6.54
C ILE A 18 -2.50 3.76 7.97
N GLY A 19 -2.31 2.69 8.76
CA GLY A 19 -2.53 2.70 10.19
C GLY A 19 -1.21 2.70 10.93
N PHE A 20 -1.29 2.59 12.26
CA PHE A 20 -0.10 2.66 13.10
C PHE A 20 0.87 1.50 12.82
N TYR A 21 0.35 0.29 12.64
CA TYR A 21 1.16 -0.91 12.37
C TYR A 21 0.60 -1.73 11.22
N PHE A 22 -0.09 -1.10 10.29
CA PHE A 22 -0.64 -1.79 9.13
C PHE A 22 -0.72 -0.86 7.94
N ILE A 23 -0.87 -1.47 6.77
CA ILE A 23 -1.27 -0.77 5.56
C ILE A 23 -2.31 -1.65 4.84
N ILE A 24 -3.38 -1.02 4.36
CA ILE A 24 -4.39 -1.68 3.54
C ILE A 24 -4.21 -1.19 2.12
N ILE A 25 -4.20 -2.12 1.17
CA ILE A 25 -4.01 -1.79 -0.25
C ILE A 25 -5.21 -2.33 -1.02
N GLN A 26 -5.86 -1.46 -1.79
CA GLN A 26 -6.98 -1.82 -2.65
C GLN A 26 -6.53 -1.80 -4.10
N PHE A 27 -6.83 -2.89 -4.82
CA PHE A 27 -6.50 -3.03 -6.23
C PHE A 27 -7.72 -2.73 -7.11
N TYR A 28 -7.46 -2.39 -8.36
CA TYR A 28 -8.53 -2.05 -9.32
C TYR A 28 -9.50 -3.21 -9.56
N THR A 29 -9.09 -4.43 -9.28
CA THR A 29 -9.95 -5.62 -9.39
C THR A 29 -10.98 -5.70 -8.26
N GLY A 30 -10.87 -4.85 -7.24
CA GLY A 30 -11.68 -4.90 -6.03
C GLY A 30 -11.03 -5.67 -4.90
N ALA A 31 -9.90 -6.34 -5.13
CA ALA A 31 -9.19 -7.06 -4.09
C ALA A 31 -8.61 -6.08 -3.05
N ILE A 32 -8.72 -6.45 -1.78
CA ILE A 32 -8.21 -5.65 -0.67
C ILE A 32 -7.27 -6.53 0.14
N TYR A 33 -6.06 -6.03 0.38
CA TYR A 33 -5.05 -6.75 1.16
C TYR A 33 -4.66 -5.95 2.39
N LEU A 34 -4.57 -6.64 3.51
CA LEU A 34 -4.11 -6.07 4.79
C LEU A 34 -2.73 -6.62 5.09
N TYR A 35 -1.76 -5.72 5.24
CA TYR A 35 -0.40 -6.06 5.66
C TYR A 35 -0.15 -5.46 7.03
N THR A 36 0.30 -6.27 7.98
CA THR A 36 0.56 -5.84 9.35
C THR A 36 2.00 -6.13 9.73
N ASN A 37 2.48 -5.52 10.81
CA ASN A 37 3.82 -5.81 11.34
C ASN A 37 3.99 -7.28 11.68
N GLN A 38 2.92 -7.95 12.09
CA GLN A 38 2.98 -9.38 12.47
C GLN A 38 3.14 -10.29 11.25
N ASN A 39 2.44 -10.00 10.14
CA ASN A 39 2.47 -10.90 9.00
C ASN A 39 3.52 -10.55 7.95
N SER A 40 4.01 -9.33 7.93
CA SER A 40 4.95 -8.86 6.89
C SER A 40 6.26 -8.31 7.45
N GLY A 41 6.33 -8.09 8.77
CA GLY A 41 7.50 -7.51 9.40
C GLY A 41 7.47 -5.98 9.36
N LYS A 42 7.99 -5.36 10.41
CA LYS A 42 7.95 -3.91 10.56
C LYS A 42 8.66 -3.18 9.43
N ASP A 43 9.83 -3.67 9.03
CA ASP A 43 10.61 -3.02 7.98
C ASP A 43 9.90 -3.05 6.64
N ASN A 44 9.25 -4.16 6.31
CA ASN A 44 8.47 -4.28 5.08
C ASN A 44 7.26 -3.34 5.11
N ILE A 45 6.58 -3.24 6.24
CA ILE A 45 5.43 -2.36 6.38
C ILE A 45 5.85 -0.91 6.21
N GLU A 46 6.93 -0.49 6.82
CA GLU A 46 7.41 0.89 6.68
C GLU A 46 7.83 1.20 5.26
N ARG A 47 8.42 0.24 4.57
CA ARG A 47 8.77 0.37 3.16
C ARG A 47 7.53 0.51 2.29
N LEU A 48 6.51 -0.32 2.51
CA LEU A 48 5.25 -0.24 1.77
C LEU A 48 4.56 1.10 1.97
N LYS A 49 4.56 1.61 3.20
CA LYS A 49 3.99 2.92 3.50
C LYS A 49 4.71 4.03 2.73
N LEU A 50 6.03 3.97 2.69
CA LEU A 50 6.83 4.97 1.97
C LEU A 50 6.52 4.94 0.48
N LEU A 51 6.51 3.76 -0.13
CA LEU A 51 6.20 3.59 -1.54
C LEU A 51 4.79 4.06 -1.87
N ALA A 52 3.82 3.77 -1.01
CA ALA A 52 2.45 4.21 -1.19
C ALA A 52 2.36 5.74 -1.20
N ARG A 53 3.03 6.40 -0.27
CA ARG A 53 3.03 7.86 -0.19
C ARG A 53 3.69 8.50 -1.39
N GLN A 54 4.75 7.89 -1.91
CA GLN A 54 5.47 8.39 -3.06
C GLN A 54 4.74 8.13 -4.38
N GLY A 55 3.88 7.11 -4.41
CA GLY A 55 3.19 6.71 -5.63
C GLY A 55 4.03 5.88 -6.57
N TYR A 56 5.07 5.20 -6.07
CA TYR A 56 5.98 4.37 -6.86
C TYR A 56 5.97 2.92 -6.40
N ASP A 57 5.97 2.01 -7.34
CA ASP A 57 6.32 0.58 -7.18
C ASP A 57 5.51 -0.16 -6.10
N LEU A 58 4.30 0.29 -5.81
CA LEU A 58 3.47 -0.40 -4.83
C LEU A 58 2.72 -1.61 -5.40
#